data_618e5258fac6cc6e3fa42c3fcb7d1a0f
#
_entry.id   618e5258fac6cc6e3fa42c3fcb7d1a0f
#
_cell.length_a   1.000
_cell.length_b   1.000
_cell.length_c   1.000
_cell.angle_alpha   90.00
_cell.angle_beta   90.00
_cell.angle_gamma   90.00
#
_symmetry.space_group_name_H-M   'P 1'
#
loop_
_entity.id
_entity.type
_entity.pdbx_description
1 polymer ?
#
loop_
_entity_poly.entity_id
_entity_poly.type
_entity_poly.pdbx_seq_one_letter_code
_entity_poly.pdbx_strand_id
1 'polypeptide(L)'
;SGGQSAAQAPGSDASGDYGLYMLCPDGSEELLADVSELRVGMVANVLNEYKGVLPEDGQVFYSCIPVTSYRDVAVKSGKYTGWHENFEDAFNSLLLPGVHMVSAPNVLNDHLMDEPLFFQADHHWTPLAAYYLIERMMQTQGVPVVPYDEYDYLVSGFYNIQGLGDPMDLMYPLLPAHGNVMRSGTEGEDAPIIVYNNESYTAYLAGGNHVWTKYTTGFDTGRKALVIGDSFTTAFIPYLMPYYDEVHRADPRYYNSALNGGTVSEPLAQYGIDDVYIILSYDNGIDSDMSSKTLEYLLYG
;
A
#
# COMPACT_ATOMS: atom_id res chain seq x y z
N SER A 1 -16.54 48.45 13.05
CA SER A 1 -17.20 47.18 12.73
C SER A 1 -16.81 46.80 11.29
N GLY A 2 -15.72 46.11 11.16
CA GLY A 2 -15.26 45.51 9.95
C GLY A 2 -15.29 43.99 10.14
N GLY A 3 -16.30 43.35 9.53
CA GLY A 3 -16.36 41.90 9.48
C GLY A 3 -15.27 41.38 8.55
N GLN A 4 -14.34 40.64 9.08
CA GLN A 4 -13.51 39.73 8.29
C GLN A 4 -14.40 38.59 7.84
N SER A 5 -14.67 38.51 6.54
CA SER A 5 -15.22 37.34 5.88
C SER A 5 -14.16 36.24 6.02
N ALA A 6 -14.46 35.22 6.79
CA ALA A 6 -13.71 33.96 6.74
C ALA A 6 -13.84 33.43 5.30
N ALA A 7 -12.70 33.15 4.66
CA ALA A 7 -12.68 32.42 3.41
C ALA A 7 -13.36 31.07 3.67
N GLN A 8 -14.46 30.82 2.98
CA GLN A 8 -15.07 29.49 2.94
C GLN A 8 -14.02 28.54 2.30
N ALA A 9 -13.74 27.47 3.00
CA ALA A 9 -13.05 26.34 2.40
C ALA A 9 -13.73 25.95 1.09
N PRO A 10 -12.99 25.50 0.05
CA PRO A 10 -13.60 25.03 -1.19
C PRO A 10 -14.60 23.95 -0.83
N GLY A 11 -15.85 24.18 -1.25
CA GLY A 11 -16.99 23.42 -0.79
C GLY A 11 -16.91 21.96 -1.18
N SER A 12 -17.32 21.10 -0.26
CA SER A 12 -17.85 19.81 -0.63
C SER A 12 -18.91 20.04 -1.72
N ASP A 13 -18.64 19.57 -2.94
CA ASP A 13 -19.68 19.50 -3.94
C ASP A 13 -20.88 18.73 -3.35
N ALA A 14 -22.08 19.12 -3.70
CA ALA A 14 -23.32 18.54 -3.19
C ALA A 14 -23.53 17.06 -3.56
N SER A 15 -22.51 16.39 -4.15
CA SER A 15 -22.45 14.98 -4.50
C SER A 15 -21.93 14.08 -3.36
N GLY A 16 -21.31 14.65 -2.32
CA GLY A 16 -20.68 13.86 -1.26
C GLY A 16 -19.40 13.14 -1.75
N ASP A 17 -18.75 13.66 -2.76
CA ASP A 17 -17.51 13.09 -3.29
C ASP A 17 -16.29 13.68 -2.59
N TYR A 18 -15.25 12.86 -2.44
CA TYR A 18 -13.96 13.27 -1.91
C TYR A 18 -12.98 13.49 -3.07
N GLY A 19 -12.29 14.61 -3.08
CA GLY A 19 -11.28 14.95 -4.08
C GLY A 19 -9.87 14.95 -3.50
N LEU A 20 -8.92 14.47 -4.29
CA LEU A 20 -7.49 14.65 -4.07
C LEU A 20 -7.02 15.76 -5.00
N TYR A 21 -6.47 16.82 -4.44
CA TYR A 21 -6.06 18.01 -5.19
C TYR A 21 -4.55 18.24 -5.11
N MET A 22 -4.04 18.89 -6.13
CA MET A 22 -2.71 19.48 -6.17
C MET A 22 -2.81 21.01 -6.15
N LEU A 23 -2.06 21.67 -5.27
CA LEU A 23 -1.83 23.10 -5.33
C LEU A 23 -0.68 23.39 -6.29
N CYS A 24 -0.98 24.05 -7.40
CA CYS A 24 0.01 24.45 -8.39
C CYS A 24 0.82 25.67 -7.93
N PRO A 25 2.04 25.89 -8.49
CA PRO A 25 2.88 27.04 -8.14
C PRO A 25 2.23 28.42 -8.39
N ASP A 26 1.27 28.50 -9.29
CA ASP A 26 0.50 29.73 -9.60
C ASP A 26 -0.66 29.96 -8.61
N GLY A 27 -0.85 29.09 -7.64
CA GLY A 27 -1.91 29.15 -6.64
C GLY A 27 -3.26 28.56 -7.08
N SER A 28 -3.33 27.97 -8.29
CA SER A 28 -4.50 27.22 -8.73
C SER A 28 -4.53 25.82 -8.10
N GLU A 29 -5.71 25.23 -8.01
CA GLU A 29 -5.89 23.83 -7.59
C GLU A 29 -6.27 22.95 -8.79
N GLU A 30 -5.65 21.79 -8.90
CA GLU A 30 -5.96 20.78 -9.92
C GLU A 30 -6.46 19.52 -9.24
N LEU A 31 -7.64 19.02 -9.64
CA LEU A 31 -8.17 17.75 -9.18
C LEU A 31 -7.35 16.60 -9.79
N LEU A 32 -6.78 15.77 -8.95
CA LEU A 32 -5.98 14.60 -9.35
C LEU A 32 -6.78 13.31 -9.36
N ALA A 33 -7.69 13.18 -8.39
CA ALA A 33 -8.53 12.00 -8.24
C ALA A 33 -9.77 12.36 -7.43
N ASP A 34 -10.86 11.62 -7.61
CA ASP A 34 -12.07 11.73 -6.82
C ASP A 34 -12.67 10.35 -6.48
N VAL A 35 -13.37 10.26 -5.36
CA VAL A 35 -14.04 9.05 -4.94
C VAL A 35 -15.37 9.38 -4.27
N SER A 36 -16.42 8.65 -4.62
CA SER A 36 -17.75 8.87 -4.03
C SER A 36 -17.89 8.29 -2.62
N GLU A 37 -18.72 8.91 -1.79
CA GLU A 37 -19.09 8.37 -0.47
C GLU A 37 -19.62 6.93 -0.55
N LEU A 38 -20.41 6.64 -1.58
CA LEU A 38 -20.92 5.28 -1.81
C LEU A 38 -19.79 4.28 -1.95
N ARG A 39 -18.76 4.61 -2.71
CA ARG A 39 -17.60 3.73 -2.92
C ARG A 39 -16.78 3.55 -1.66
N VAL A 40 -16.56 4.63 -0.93
CA VAL A 40 -15.92 4.58 0.39
C VAL A 40 -16.67 3.61 1.31
N GLY A 41 -18.01 3.72 1.37
CA GLY A 41 -18.85 2.82 2.16
C GLY A 41 -18.76 1.35 1.72
N MET A 42 -18.70 1.08 0.41
CA MET A 42 -18.55 -0.29 -0.11
C MET A 42 -17.20 -0.89 0.29
N VAL A 43 -16.10 -0.15 0.15
CA VAL A 43 -14.78 -0.61 0.54
C VAL A 43 -14.70 -0.81 2.06
N ALA A 44 -15.19 0.15 2.86
CA ALA A 44 -15.21 0.05 4.32
C ALA A 44 -15.95 -1.21 4.81
N ASN A 45 -17.09 -1.56 4.19
CA ASN A 45 -17.82 -2.78 4.53
C ASN A 45 -16.97 -4.03 4.31
N VAL A 46 -16.31 -4.15 3.16
CA VAL A 46 -15.46 -5.31 2.86
C VAL A 46 -14.26 -5.38 3.80
N LEU A 47 -13.64 -4.25 4.15
CA LEU A 47 -12.55 -4.23 5.15
C LEU A 47 -13.03 -4.74 6.52
N ASN A 48 -14.23 -4.36 6.94
CA ASN A 48 -14.83 -4.84 8.18
C ASN A 48 -15.10 -6.36 8.13
N GLU A 49 -15.43 -6.91 6.96
CA GLU A 49 -15.59 -8.35 6.77
C GLU A 49 -14.26 -9.10 6.89
N TYR A 50 -13.15 -8.53 6.35
CA TYR A 50 -11.81 -9.09 6.60
C TYR A 50 -11.49 -9.15 8.08
N LYS A 51 -11.81 -8.11 8.85
CA LYS A 51 -11.65 -8.14 10.32
C LYS A 51 -12.45 -9.27 10.97
N GLY A 52 -13.63 -9.57 10.45
CA GLY A 52 -14.50 -10.61 10.98
C GLY A 52 -13.96 -12.03 10.85
N VAL A 53 -12.99 -12.28 9.97
CA VAL A 53 -12.36 -13.61 9.77
C VAL A 53 -10.98 -13.73 10.42
N LEU A 54 -10.47 -12.67 11.04
CA LEU A 54 -9.20 -12.64 11.77
C LEU A 54 -9.39 -12.94 13.27
N PRO A 55 -8.30 -13.23 14.00
CA PRO A 55 -8.30 -13.26 15.45
C PRO A 55 -8.82 -11.96 16.07
N GLU A 56 -9.26 -12.00 17.32
CA GLU A 56 -9.84 -10.84 18.01
C GLU A 56 -8.86 -9.64 18.03
N ASP A 57 -7.57 -9.89 18.24
CA ASP A 57 -6.49 -8.90 18.28
C ASP A 57 -5.90 -8.59 16.88
N GLY A 58 -6.36 -9.28 15.83
CA GLY A 58 -5.91 -9.08 14.47
C GLY A 58 -6.27 -7.70 13.92
N GLN A 59 -5.45 -7.17 13.04
CA GLN A 59 -5.60 -5.84 12.46
C GLN A 59 -5.78 -5.92 10.94
N VAL A 60 -6.55 -5.00 10.40
CA VAL A 60 -6.67 -4.78 8.95
C VAL A 60 -6.21 -3.37 8.62
N PHE A 61 -5.26 -3.26 7.72
CA PHE A 61 -4.79 -1.98 7.18
C PHE A 61 -5.14 -1.86 5.71
N TYR A 62 -5.59 -0.69 5.33
CA TYR A 62 -5.91 -0.35 3.95
C TYR A 62 -5.24 0.94 3.54
N SER A 63 -4.63 0.95 2.36
CA SER A 63 -4.12 2.17 1.74
C SER A 63 -4.20 2.09 0.23
N CYS A 64 -4.55 3.22 -0.40
CA CYS A 64 -4.51 3.42 -1.84
C CYS A 64 -3.37 4.34 -2.23
N ILE A 65 -2.57 3.91 -3.20
CA ILE A 65 -1.42 4.65 -3.70
C ILE A 65 -1.82 5.36 -5.01
N PRO A 66 -1.91 6.70 -5.04
CA PRO A 66 -2.29 7.44 -6.25
C PRO A 66 -1.11 7.55 -7.23
N VAL A 67 -1.06 6.65 -8.16
CA VAL A 67 0.07 6.37 -9.06
C VAL A 67 0.44 7.53 -9.98
N THR A 68 -0.51 7.95 -10.81
CA THR A 68 -0.25 8.94 -11.87
C THR A 68 -0.13 10.35 -11.32
N SER A 69 -0.91 10.63 -10.31
CA SER A 69 -1.03 11.94 -9.68
C SER A 69 0.25 12.40 -9.01
N TYR A 70 0.99 11.48 -8.38
CA TYR A 70 2.24 11.83 -7.68
C TYR A 70 3.35 12.26 -8.62
N ARG A 71 3.52 11.52 -9.72
CA ARG A 71 4.48 11.90 -10.75
C ARG A 71 4.18 13.30 -11.29
N ASP A 72 2.93 13.60 -11.56
CA ASP A 72 2.50 14.89 -12.06
C ASP A 72 2.77 16.01 -11.05
N VAL A 73 2.53 15.76 -9.75
CA VAL A 73 2.84 16.72 -8.70
C VAL A 73 4.33 17.02 -8.64
N ALA A 74 5.18 15.98 -8.64
CA ALA A 74 6.63 16.17 -8.61
C ALA A 74 7.15 16.90 -9.87
N VAL A 75 6.67 16.53 -11.07
CA VAL A 75 7.06 17.14 -12.33
C VAL A 75 6.59 18.60 -12.42
N LYS A 76 5.38 18.91 -11.96
CA LYS A 76 4.81 20.26 -11.97
C LYS A 76 5.28 21.12 -10.81
N SER A 77 6.13 20.59 -9.92
CA SER A 77 6.58 21.28 -8.69
C SER A 77 5.40 21.76 -7.83
N GLY A 78 4.29 21.03 -7.86
CA GLY A 78 3.12 21.29 -7.06
C GLY A 78 3.24 20.71 -5.66
N LYS A 79 2.25 20.98 -4.82
CA LYS A 79 2.09 20.36 -3.51
C LYS A 79 0.73 19.69 -3.44
N TYR A 80 0.65 18.55 -2.77
CA TYR A 80 -0.66 18.03 -2.42
C TYR A 80 -1.33 18.97 -1.43
N THR A 81 -2.61 19.23 -1.66
CA THR A 81 -3.49 19.71 -0.59
C THR A 81 -4.11 18.53 0.17
N GLY A 82 -3.77 17.31 -0.24
CA GLY A 82 -4.32 16.07 0.32
C GLY A 82 -5.72 15.74 -0.22
N TRP A 83 -6.26 14.64 0.28
CA TRP A 83 -7.69 14.42 0.22
C TRP A 83 -8.39 15.53 1.01
N HIS A 84 -9.62 15.89 0.67
CA HIS A 84 -10.42 16.80 1.48
C HIS A 84 -10.21 16.52 2.97
N GLU A 85 -10.11 17.58 3.77
CA GLU A 85 -9.63 17.59 5.15
C GLU A 85 -10.17 16.49 6.07
N ASN A 86 -11.25 15.83 5.67
CA ASN A 86 -11.94 14.82 6.47
C ASN A 86 -12.01 13.44 5.81
N PHE A 87 -11.36 13.19 4.67
CA PHE A 87 -11.51 11.91 3.96
C PHE A 87 -11.06 10.71 4.81
N GLU A 88 -9.87 10.79 5.38
CA GLU A 88 -9.32 9.72 6.22
C GLU A 88 -10.17 9.51 7.48
N ASP A 89 -10.58 10.59 8.13
CA ASP A 89 -11.46 10.54 9.30
C ASP A 89 -12.85 10.01 8.95
N ALA A 90 -13.43 10.48 7.84
CA ALA A 90 -14.73 10.01 7.36
C ALA A 90 -14.70 8.52 7.03
N PHE A 91 -13.65 8.06 6.34
CA PHE A 91 -13.47 6.65 6.03
C PHE A 91 -13.32 5.83 7.32
N ASN A 92 -12.41 6.23 8.21
CA ASN A 92 -12.16 5.52 9.46
C ASN A 92 -13.40 5.50 10.38
N SER A 93 -14.31 6.47 10.29
CA SER A 93 -15.56 6.47 11.03
C SER A 93 -16.53 5.31 10.67
N LEU A 94 -16.33 4.70 9.51
CA LEU A 94 -17.11 3.55 9.02
C LEU A 94 -16.47 2.20 9.39
N LEU A 95 -15.26 2.22 9.94
CA LEU A 95 -14.47 1.03 10.20
C LEU A 95 -14.68 0.51 11.63
N LEU A 96 -14.62 -0.81 11.77
CA LEU A 96 -14.62 -1.46 13.08
C LEU A 96 -13.30 -1.25 13.82
N PRO A 97 -13.28 -1.38 15.15
CA PRO A 97 -12.03 -1.40 15.90
C PRO A 97 -11.05 -2.45 15.36
N GLY A 98 -9.80 -2.05 15.14
CA GLY A 98 -8.77 -2.89 14.53
C GLY A 98 -8.78 -2.89 13.00
N VAL A 99 -9.59 -2.04 12.38
CA VAL A 99 -9.54 -1.76 10.94
C VAL A 99 -9.12 -0.31 10.75
N HIS A 100 -8.13 -0.05 9.90
CA HIS A 100 -7.52 1.26 9.72
C HIS A 100 -7.33 1.58 8.24
N MET A 101 -7.86 2.70 7.81
CA MET A 101 -7.47 3.33 6.56
C MET A 101 -6.36 4.33 6.85
N VAL A 102 -5.23 4.18 6.16
CA VAL A 102 -4.09 5.09 6.24
C VAL A 102 -3.88 5.73 4.88
N SER A 103 -4.07 7.03 4.81
CA SER A 103 -3.97 7.78 3.55
C SER A 103 -2.51 7.94 3.14
N ALA A 104 -2.08 7.24 2.09
CA ALA A 104 -0.74 7.39 1.54
C ALA A 104 -0.45 8.85 1.12
N PRO A 105 -1.36 9.60 0.46
CA PRO A 105 -1.13 11.03 0.19
C PRO A 105 -0.81 11.84 1.44
N ASN A 106 -1.55 11.64 2.54
CA ASN A 106 -1.33 12.39 3.77
C ASN A 106 0.02 12.06 4.40
N VAL A 107 0.43 10.77 4.35
CA VAL A 107 1.73 10.32 4.87
C VAL A 107 2.89 10.90 4.07
N LEU A 108 2.78 10.90 2.74
CA LEU A 108 3.89 11.23 1.85
C LEU A 108 4.01 12.73 1.58
N ASN A 109 2.97 13.50 1.85
CA ASN A 109 2.91 14.92 1.51
C ASN A 109 4.04 15.73 2.16
N ASP A 110 4.39 15.42 3.39
CA ASP A 110 5.42 16.13 4.15
C ASP A 110 6.84 15.92 3.58
N HIS A 111 7.05 14.84 2.81
CA HIS A 111 8.34 14.43 2.27
C HIS A 111 8.47 14.64 0.76
N LEU A 112 7.35 14.83 0.07
CA LEU A 112 7.27 14.78 -1.40
C LEU A 112 8.19 15.77 -2.13
N MET A 113 8.44 16.93 -1.54
CA MET A 113 9.25 17.98 -2.19
C MET A 113 10.74 17.84 -1.90
N ASP A 114 11.10 17.13 -0.85
CA ASP A 114 12.48 17.08 -0.36
C ASP A 114 13.14 15.73 -0.64
N GLU A 115 12.36 14.70 -0.97
CA GLU A 115 12.81 13.32 -1.10
C GLU A 115 12.26 12.62 -2.36
N PRO A 116 13.03 11.70 -2.96
CA PRO A 116 12.61 10.96 -4.16
C PRO A 116 11.63 9.85 -3.80
N LEU A 117 10.35 10.18 -3.62
CA LEU A 117 9.32 9.22 -3.22
C LEU A 117 8.71 8.45 -4.39
N PHE A 118 8.88 8.91 -5.63
CA PHE A 118 8.40 8.25 -6.84
C PHE A 118 9.46 8.24 -7.92
N PHE A 119 9.50 7.17 -8.70
CA PHE A 119 10.38 7.08 -9.86
C PHE A 119 9.91 8.02 -10.97
N GLN A 120 10.87 8.65 -11.67
CA GLN A 120 10.55 9.50 -12.82
C GLN A 120 10.27 8.69 -14.07
N ALA A 121 10.93 7.56 -14.22
CA ALA A 121 10.84 6.69 -15.39
C ALA A 121 9.84 5.51 -15.22
N ASP A 122 9.29 5.34 -14.05
CA ASP A 122 8.37 4.28 -13.69
C ASP A 122 7.16 4.86 -12.93
N HIS A 123 6.04 4.15 -12.94
CA HIS A 123 4.82 4.53 -12.24
C HIS A 123 4.82 4.14 -10.76
N HIS A 124 5.84 3.43 -10.29
CA HIS A 124 5.92 2.99 -8.92
C HIS A 124 6.51 4.06 -7.99
N TRP A 125 6.19 3.92 -6.73
CA TRP A 125 6.86 4.60 -5.65
C TRP A 125 8.24 4.00 -5.35
N THR A 126 9.08 4.76 -4.65
CA THR A 126 10.36 4.27 -4.18
C THR A 126 10.21 3.45 -2.89
N PRO A 127 11.22 2.68 -2.51
CA PRO A 127 11.26 2.03 -1.19
C PRO A 127 11.10 2.98 -0.01
N LEU A 128 11.65 4.19 -0.11
CA LEU A 128 11.51 5.20 0.94
C LEU A 128 10.04 5.60 1.16
N ALA A 129 9.28 5.78 0.08
CA ALA A 129 7.85 6.05 0.20
C ALA A 129 7.09 4.89 0.87
N ALA A 130 7.43 3.65 0.51
CA ALA A 130 6.85 2.47 1.14
C ALA A 130 7.20 2.39 2.63
N TYR A 131 8.42 2.75 3.02
CA TYR A 131 8.84 2.83 4.43
C TYR A 131 7.98 3.82 5.22
N TYR A 132 7.76 5.03 4.72
CA TYR A 132 6.93 6.02 5.43
C TYR A 132 5.50 5.53 5.68
N LEU A 133 4.94 4.79 4.74
CA LEU A 133 3.62 4.18 4.95
C LEU A 133 3.66 3.11 6.05
N ILE A 134 4.67 2.23 6.07
CA ILE A 134 4.88 1.25 7.14
C ILE A 134 5.06 1.96 8.48
N GLU A 135 5.91 2.98 8.53
CA GLU A 135 6.14 3.76 9.75
C GLU A 135 4.81 4.26 10.34
N ARG A 136 3.95 4.88 9.52
CA ARG A 136 2.64 5.35 9.95
C ARG A 136 1.74 4.21 10.41
N MET A 137 1.72 3.07 9.72
CA MET A 137 0.91 1.93 10.10
C MET A 137 1.36 1.32 11.43
N MET A 138 2.67 1.20 11.65
CA MET A 138 3.22 0.71 12.93
C MET A 138 2.92 1.68 14.07
N GLN A 139 3.06 2.99 13.85
CA GLN A 139 2.66 4.03 14.81
C GLN A 139 1.18 3.93 15.17
N THR A 140 0.31 3.66 14.20
CA THR A 140 -1.14 3.49 14.43
C THR A 140 -1.43 2.27 15.30
N GLN A 141 -0.66 1.20 15.16
CA GLN A 141 -0.74 0.02 16.04
C GLN A 141 -0.10 0.22 17.42
N GLY A 142 0.69 1.28 17.61
CA GLY A 142 1.52 1.45 18.79
C GLY A 142 2.71 0.50 18.84
N VAL A 143 3.13 -0.04 17.69
CA VAL A 143 4.30 -0.91 17.54
C VAL A 143 5.54 -0.02 17.35
N PRO A 144 6.67 -0.29 18.04
CA PRO A 144 7.91 0.43 17.81
C PRO A 144 8.36 0.31 16.34
N VAL A 145 8.67 1.44 15.72
CA VAL A 145 9.14 1.49 14.35
C VAL A 145 10.60 1.11 14.27
N VAL A 146 10.97 0.22 13.37
CA VAL A 146 12.37 -0.03 13.02
C VAL A 146 12.87 1.15 12.20
N PRO A 147 13.91 1.88 12.65
CA PRO A 147 14.43 3.04 11.92
C PRO A 147 14.91 2.69 10.51
N TYR A 148 14.74 3.62 9.57
CA TYR A 148 15.13 3.42 8.18
C TYR A 148 16.59 3.05 8.00
N ASP A 149 17.48 3.62 8.81
CA ASP A 149 18.92 3.41 8.77
C ASP A 149 19.40 2.13 9.48
N GLU A 150 18.49 1.41 10.13
CA GLU A 150 18.77 0.08 10.70
C GLU A 150 18.55 -1.07 9.71
N TYR A 151 17.95 -0.79 8.53
CA TYR A 151 17.87 -1.79 7.45
C TYR A 151 19.19 -1.89 6.70
N ASP A 152 19.54 -3.11 6.30
CA ASP A 152 20.74 -3.34 5.47
C ASP A 152 20.45 -2.94 4.01
N TYR A 153 21.21 -1.96 3.52
CA TYR A 153 21.15 -1.54 2.12
C TYR A 153 22.27 -2.23 1.33
N LEU A 154 21.89 -3.05 0.36
CA LEU A 154 22.86 -3.80 -0.43
C LEU A 154 23.44 -3.03 -1.59
N VAL A 155 22.70 -2.18 -2.22
CA VAL A 155 23.15 -1.38 -3.38
C VAL A 155 22.28 -0.16 -3.52
N SER A 156 22.84 1.04 -3.52
CA SER A 156 22.23 2.18 -4.18
C SER A 156 22.52 2.05 -5.68
N GLY A 157 21.50 1.72 -6.45
CA GLY A 157 21.58 1.61 -7.91
C GLY A 157 20.82 2.74 -8.59
N PHE A 158 20.98 2.83 -9.90
CA PHE A 158 20.13 3.68 -10.73
C PHE A 158 19.20 2.80 -11.53
N TYR A 159 17.91 3.13 -11.45
CA TYR A 159 16.91 2.60 -12.33
C TYR A 159 16.98 3.36 -13.66
N ASN A 160 17.40 2.70 -14.73
CA ASN A 160 17.62 3.36 -16.01
C ASN A 160 16.64 2.84 -17.05
N ILE A 161 15.48 3.51 -17.17
CA ILE A 161 14.58 3.30 -18.30
C ILE A 161 14.73 4.50 -19.27
N GLN A 162 14.98 4.22 -20.54
CA GLN A 162 15.01 5.20 -21.63
C GLN A 162 16.04 6.34 -21.41
N GLY A 163 17.10 6.08 -20.66
CA GLY A 163 18.13 7.10 -20.39
C GLY A 163 17.79 8.06 -19.26
N LEU A 164 16.69 7.86 -18.55
CA LEU A 164 16.34 8.56 -17.32
C LEU A 164 16.83 7.70 -16.15
N GLY A 165 17.81 8.20 -15.40
CA GLY A 165 18.35 7.52 -14.23
C GLY A 165 17.58 7.94 -12.98
N ASP A 166 16.88 7.00 -12.36
CA ASP A 166 16.27 7.19 -11.05
C ASP A 166 17.12 6.53 -9.96
N PRO A 167 17.31 7.19 -8.81
CA PRO A 167 17.97 6.55 -7.68
C PRO A 167 17.07 5.41 -7.16
N MET A 168 17.67 4.25 -6.94
CA MET A 168 16.98 3.11 -6.35
C MET A 168 17.87 2.45 -5.31
N ASP A 169 17.36 2.39 -4.08
CA ASP A 169 18.01 1.67 -3.01
C ASP A 169 17.42 0.25 -2.94
N LEU A 170 18.30 -0.74 -3.07
CA LEU A 170 17.95 -2.13 -2.83
C LEU A 170 18.10 -2.42 -1.33
N MET A 171 16.96 -2.68 -0.70
CA MET A 171 16.88 -2.96 0.72
C MET A 171 16.83 -4.43 1.04
N TYR A 172 17.42 -4.75 2.17
CA TYR A 172 17.38 -6.08 2.76
C TYR A 172 16.70 -6.05 4.12
N PRO A 173 15.88 -7.06 4.47
CA PRO A 173 15.42 -7.20 5.84
C PRO A 173 16.61 -7.42 6.77
N LEU A 174 16.48 -6.98 8.03
CA LEU A 174 17.54 -7.07 9.06
C LEU A 174 18.03 -8.48 9.34
N LEU A 175 17.25 -9.50 9.02
CA LEU A 175 17.62 -10.91 9.12
C LEU A 175 17.41 -11.61 7.78
N PRO A 176 18.11 -12.73 7.55
CA PRO A 176 17.92 -13.54 6.36
C PRO A 176 16.45 -13.95 6.22
N ALA A 177 15.81 -13.47 5.17
CA ALA A 177 14.46 -13.85 4.80
C ALA A 177 14.50 -14.75 3.56
N HIS A 178 13.56 -15.68 3.50
CA HIS A 178 13.44 -16.66 2.43
C HIS A 178 12.04 -16.62 1.83
N GLY A 179 11.95 -16.51 0.52
CA GLY A 179 10.69 -16.50 -0.22
C GLY A 179 10.36 -17.87 -0.80
N ASN A 180 9.07 -18.19 -0.81
CA ASN A 180 8.56 -19.42 -1.43
C ASN A 180 7.29 -19.08 -2.22
N VAL A 181 7.35 -19.24 -3.53
CA VAL A 181 6.21 -19.01 -4.44
C VAL A 181 5.32 -20.24 -4.42
N MET A 182 4.11 -20.08 -3.95
CA MET A 182 3.11 -21.14 -3.88
C MET A 182 2.16 -21.03 -5.07
N ARG A 183 1.95 -22.15 -5.73
CA ARG A 183 0.96 -22.28 -6.81
C ARG A 183 -0.03 -23.35 -6.42
N SER A 184 -1.27 -23.24 -6.91
CA SER A 184 -2.34 -24.19 -6.61
C SER A 184 -1.87 -25.65 -6.77
N GLY A 185 -1.96 -26.44 -5.69
CA GLY A 185 -1.70 -27.87 -5.68
C GLY A 185 -0.23 -28.31 -5.75
N THR A 186 0.73 -27.38 -5.69
CA THR A 186 2.19 -27.72 -5.69
C THR A 186 2.86 -27.10 -4.49
N GLU A 187 3.96 -27.75 -4.02
CA GLU A 187 4.90 -27.10 -3.10
C GLU A 187 5.46 -25.83 -3.76
N GLY A 188 5.75 -24.84 -2.94
CA GLY A 188 6.31 -23.59 -3.42
C GLY A 188 7.71 -23.76 -3.98
N GLU A 189 8.03 -22.95 -4.97
CA GLU A 189 9.39 -22.82 -5.51
C GLU A 189 10.13 -21.72 -4.75
N ASP A 190 11.43 -21.88 -4.54
CA ASP A 190 12.25 -20.85 -3.91
C ASP A 190 12.19 -19.55 -4.72
N ALA A 191 12.00 -18.45 -4.02
CA ALA A 191 11.98 -17.13 -4.60
C ALA A 191 12.94 -16.20 -3.84
N PRO A 192 13.84 -15.49 -4.52
CA PRO A 192 14.70 -14.52 -3.85
C PRO A 192 13.89 -13.31 -3.37
N ILE A 193 14.27 -12.76 -2.22
CA ILE A 193 13.71 -11.49 -1.74
C ILE A 193 14.20 -10.34 -2.64
N ILE A 194 15.45 -10.40 -3.07
CA ILE A 194 16.04 -9.43 -4.00
C ILE A 194 16.78 -10.19 -5.11
N VAL A 195 16.56 -9.77 -6.35
CA VAL A 195 17.31 -10.24 -7.51
C VAL A 195 18.50 -9.31 -7.74
N TYR A 196 19.69 -9.77 -7.40
CA TYR A 196 20.92 -9.03 -7.63
C TYR A 196 21.15 -8.78 -9.12
N ASN A 197 21.76 -7.65 -9.44
CA ASN A 197 22.04 -7.21 -10.81
C ASN A 197 20.80 -6.89 -11.66
N ASN A 198 19.66 -6.72 -11.05
CA ASN A 198 18.48 -6.19 -11.71
C ASN A 198 18.32 -4.71 -11.35
N GLU A 199 18.57 -3.81 -12.30
CA GLU A 199 18.49 -2.38 -12.15
C GLU A 199 17.03 -1.88 -12.39
N SER A 200 16.05 -2.58 -11.83
CA SER A 200 14.64 -2.25 -12.02
C SER A 200 13.83 -2.54 -10.78
N TYR A 201 12.63 -1.97 -10.71
CA TYR A 201 11.66 -2.25 -9.64
C TYR A 201 11.38 -3.76 -9.46
N THR A 202 11.54 -4.54 -10.52
CA THR A 202 11.42 -6.02 -10.48
C THR A 202 12.57 -6.71 -9.74
N ALA A 203 13.57 -5.99 -9.23
CA ALA A 203 14.56 -6.53 -8.32
C ALA A 203 13.97 -7.04 -7.01
N TYR A 204 12.88 -6.41 -6.56
CA TYR A 204 12.20 -6.81 -5.35
C TYR A 204 11.30 -8.03 -5.57
N LEU A 205 11.29 -8.94 -4.60
CA LEU A 205 10.40 -10.10 -4.52
C LEU A 205 10.31 -10.93 -5.83
N ALA A 206 11.41 -11.08 -6.52
CA ALA A 206 11.49 -11.80 -7.81
C ALA A 206 10.51 -11.27 -8.87
N GLY A 207 10.31 -9.94 -8.90
CA GLY A 207 9.42 -9.27 -9.84
C GLY A 207 7.95 -9.19 -9.41
N GLY A 208 7.59 -9.82 -8.30
CA GLY A 208 6.27 -9.66 -7.67
C GLY A 208 5.05 -10.19 -8.42
N ASN A 209 5.22 -10.80 -9.59
CA ASN A 209 4.12 -11.28 -10.44
C ASN A 209 3.69 -12.72 -10.09
N HIS A 210 3.48 -12.97 -8.81
CA HIS A 210 3.12 -14.29 -8.32
C HIS A 210 1.73 -14.27 -7.70
N VAL A 211 0.99 -15.37 -7.89
CA VAL A 211 -0.36 -15.53 -7.36
C VAL A 211 -0.36 -15.48 -5.83
N TRP A 212 0.50 -16.27 -5.22
CA TRP A 212 0.72 -16.35 -3.77
C TRP A 212 2.20 -16.57 -3.48
N THR A 213 2.73 -15.82 -2.54
CA THR A 213 4.09 -16.01 -2.05
C THR A 213 4.10 -15.99 -0.53
N LYS A 214 4.89 -16.86 0.07
CA LYS A 214 5.18 -16.86 1.50
C LYS A 214 6.64 -16.47 1.72
N TYR A 215 6.88 -15.55 2.61
CA TYR A 215 8.20 -15.13 3.07
C TYR A 215 8.35 -15.54 4.53
N THR A 216 9.36 -16.35 4.82
CA THR A 216 9.79 -16.66 6.19
C THR A 216 10.87 -15.66 6.56
N THR A 217 10.66 -14.88 7.60
CA THR A 217 11.48 -13.71 7.89
C THR A 217 12.67 -14.00 8.80
N GLY A 218 12.56 -15.04 9.62
CA GLY A 218 13.56 -15.36 10.65
C GLY A 218 13.41 -14.55 11.95
N PHE A 219 12.45 -13.64 12.03
CA PHE A 219 12.05 -13.00 13.28
C PHE A 219 11.14 -13.96 14.07
N ASP A 220 11.10 -13.79 15.40
CA ASP A 220 10.28 -14.60 16.33
C ASP A 220 9.33 -13.63 17.06
N THR A 221 8.34 -13.14 16.31
CA THR A 221 7.34 -12.17 16.80
C THR A 221 6.08 -12.85 17.27
N GLY A 222 5.87 -14.09 16.89
CA GLY A 222 4.64 -14.87 17.13
C GLY A 222 3.46 -14.44 16.25
N ARG A 223 3.69 -13.58 15.23
CA ARG A 223 2.63 -13.05 14.36
C ARG A 223 2.93 -13.30 12.87
N LYS A 224 1.86 -13.38 12.09
CA LYS A 224 1.91 -13.58 10.64
C LYS A 224 1.00 -12.59 9.93
N ALA A 225 1.45 -12.09 8.79
CA ALA A 225 0.68 -11.14 7.99
C ALA A 225 0.33 -11.67 6.60
N LEU A 226 -0.80 -11.24 6.07
CA LEU A 226 -1.13 -11.32 4.66
C LEU A 226 -1.15 -9.91 4.05
N VAL A 227 -0.40 -9.72 2.98
CA VAL A 227 -0.44 -8.51 2.16
C VAL A 227 -1.22 -8.82 0.88
N ILE A 228 -2.36 -8.18 0.70
CA ILE A 228 -3.15 -8.23 -0.54
C ILE A 228 -2.84 -6.96 -1.31
N GLY A 229 -2.29 -7.10 -2.51
CA GLY A 229 -1.98 -5.92 -3.29
C GLY A 229 -1.30 -6.18 -4.61
N ASP A 230 -1.25 -5.13 -5.42
CA ASP A 230 -0.60 -5.13 -6.72
C ASP A 230 0.92 -4.95 -6.63
N SER A 231 1.57 -4.54 -7.70
CA SER A 231 3.03 -4.41 -7.75
C SER A 231 3.61 -3.38 -6.75
N PHE A 232 2.81 -2.47 -6.22
CA PHE A 232 3.28 -1.53 -5.19
C PHE A 232 3.70 -2.24 -3.90
N THR A 233 3.15 -3.41 -3.61
CA THR A 233 3.53 -4.21 -2.45
C THR A 233 4.95 -4.75 -2.50
N THR A 234 5.59 -4.77 -3.67
CA THR A 234 6.94 -5.33 -3.81
C THR A 234 7.99 -4.54 -3.03
N ALA A 235 7.89 -3.21 -3.00
CA ALA A 235 8.75 -2.36 -2.18
C ALA A 235 8.27 -2.25 -0.71
N PHE A 236 7.00 -2.55 -0.44
CA PHE A 236 6.39 -2.46 0.88
C PHE A 236 6.76 -3.65 1.78
N ILE A 237 6.69 -4.87 1.25
CA ILE A 237 6.85 -6.10 2.03
C ILE A 237 8.21 -6.20 2.74
N PRO A 238 9.35 -5.84 2.15
CA PRO A 238 10.64 -5.91 2.84
C PRO A 238 10.68 -5.12 4.15
N TYR A 239 10.00 -3.98 4.22
CA TYR A 239 9.91 -3.17 5.45
C TYR A 239 8.94 -3.74 6.48
N LEU A 240 7.98 -4.55 6.03
CA LEU A 240 7.03 -5.22 6.93
C LEU A 240 7.63 -6.46 7.61
N MET A 241 8.61 -7.10 6.97
CA MET A 241 9.19 -8.36 7.43
C MET A 241 9.70 -8.36 8.88
N PRO A 242 10.31 -7.30 9.42
CA PRO A 242 10.79 -7.31 10.80
C PRO A 242 9.70 -7.46 11.88
N TYR A 243 8.43 -7.28 11.52
CA TYR A 243 7.31 -7.33 12.45
C TYR A 243 6.56 -8.68 12.48
N TYR A 244 6.98 -9.66 11.64
CA TYR A 244 6.27 -10.91 11.46
C TYR A 244 7.22 -12.09 11.27
N ASP A 245 6.81 -13.25 11.75
CA ASP A 245 7.52 -14.53 11.48
C ASP A 245 7.38 -14.95 10.02
N GLU A 246 6.17 -14.73 9.49
CA GLU A 246 5.84 -15.00 8.10
C GLU A 246 5.06 -13.82 7.52
N VAL A 247 5.39 -13.43 6.30
CA VAL A 247 4.60 -12.50 5.50
C VAL A 247 4.14 -13.23 4.24
N HIS A 248 2.84 -13.29 4.05
CA HIS A 248 2.22 -13.82 2.84
C HIS A 248 1.84 -12.68 1.90
N ARG A 249 1.85 -12.93 0.62
CA ARG A 249 1.40 -11.99 -0.40
C ARG A 249 0.44 -12.66 -1.36
N ALA A 250 -0.69 -12.01 -1.62
CA ALA A 250 -1.63 -12.36 -2.67
C ALA A 250 -1.82 -11.16 -3.61
N ASP A 251 -1.59 -11.36 -4.89
CA ASP A 251 -1.86 -10.32 -5.89
C ASP A 251 -3.25 -10.54 -6.50
N PRO A 252 -4.22 -9.63 -6.28
CA PRO A 252 -5.60 -9.81 -6.72
C PRO A 252 -5.75 -9.89 -8.24
N ARG A 253 -4.77 -9.43 -9.00
CA ARG A 253 -4.79 -9.53 -10.47
C ARG A 253 -4.52 -10.95 -10.97
N TYR A 254 -3.83 -11.76 -10.18
CA TYR A 254 -3.43 -13.13 -10.51
C TYR A 254 -4.11 -14.18 -9.64
N TYR A 255 -4.51 -13.80 -8.43
CA TYR A 255 -5.23 -14.67 -7.52
C TYR A 255 -6.72 -14.65 -7.86
N ASN A 256 -7.19 -15.72 -8.46
CA ASN A 256 -8.62 -15.90 -8.64
C ASN A 256 -9.01 -17.34 -8.33
N SER A 257 -10.21 -17.52 -7.85
CA SER A 257 -10.72 -18.81 -7.40
C SER A 257 -10.77 -19.84 -8.54
N ALA A 258 -10.96 -19.42 -9.79
CA ALA A 258 -11.02 -20.32 -10.94
C ALA A 258 -9.66 -20.95 -11.25
N LEU A 259 -8.56 -20.22 -11.01
CA LEU A 259 -7.19 -20.70 -11.25
C LEU A 259 -6.56 -21.36 -10.02
N ASN A 260 -6.95 -20.95 -8.83
CA ASN A 260 -6.28 -21.34 -7.58
C ASN A 260 -7.17 -22.15 -6.62
N GLY A 261 -8.44 -22.33 -6.95
CA GLY A 261 -9.34 -23.26 -6.28
C GLY A 261 -9.86 -22.83 -4.92
N GLY A 262 -9.71 -21.56 -4.51
CA GLY A 262 -10.16 -21.14 -3.19
C GLY A 262 -10.20 -19.63 -3.00
N THR A 263 -10.67 -19.22 -1.84
CA THR A 263 -10.70 -17.86 -1.35
C THR A 263 -9.51 -17.60 -0.43
N VAL A 264 -9.22 -16.34 -0.11
CA VAL A 264 -8.17 -16.02 0.88
C VAL A 264 -8.59 -16.39 2.30
N SER A 265 -9.89 -16.56 2.58
CA SER A 265 -10.38 -17.00 3.89
C SER A 265 -9.86 -18.38 4.29
N GLU A 266 -9.71 -19.30 3.34
CA GLU A 266 -9.11 -20.60 3.60
C GLU A 266 -7.63 -20.51 3.98
N PRO A 267 -6.74 -19.85 3.19
CA PRO A 267 -5.36 -19.59 3.59
C PRO A 267 -5.21 -18.77 4.88
N LEU A 268 -6.07 -17.77 5.12
CA LEU A 268 -6.06 -17.02 6.39
C LEU A 268 -6.14 -17.95 7.59
N ALA A 269 -7.10 -18.89 7.58
CA ALA A 269 -7.27 -19.86 8.64
C ALA A 269 -6.15 -20.92 8.64
N GLN A 270 -5.76 -21.43 7.46
CA GLN A 270 -4.77 -22.50 7.32
C GLN A 270 -3.38 -22.06 7.83
N TYR A 271 -2.96 -20.85 7.51
CA TYR A 271 -1.64 -20.34 7.89
C TYR A 271 -1.66 -19.63 9.25
N GLY A 272 -2.84 -19.37 9.82
CA GLY A 272 -2.98 -18.65 11.08
C GLY A 272 -2.52 -17.19 10.92
N ILE A 273 -3.05 -16.50 9.92
CA ILE A 273 -2.76 -15.09 9.68
C ILE A 273 -3.40 -14.23 10.77
N ASP A 274 -2.60 -13.35 11.35
CA ASP A 274 -3.05 -12.44 12.40
C ASP A 274 -3.51 -11.09 11.82
N ASP A 275 -2.74 -10.55 10.87
CA ASP A 275 -2.98 -9.21 10.33
C ASP A 275 -3.08 -9.21 8.80
N VAL A 276 -3.92 -8.34 8.25
CA VAL A 276 -4.09 -8.15 6.81
C VAL A 276 -3.76 -6.72 6.40
N TYR A 277 -2.92 -6.58 5.39
CA TYR A 277 -2.57 -5.31 4.75
C TYR A 277 -3.08 -5.31 3.33
N ILE A 278 -3.95 -4.39 2.99
CA ILE A 278 -4.50 -4.22 1.64
C ILE A 278 -3.90 -2.95 1.05
N ILE A 279 -2.91 -3.13 0.17
CA ILE A 279 -2.10 -2.06 -0.42
C ILE A 279 -2.24 -2.12 -1.93
N LEU A 280 -2.96 -1.18 -2.49
CA LEU A 280 -3.33 -1.17 -3.91
C LEU A 280 -3.02 0.19 -4.53
N SER A 281 -2.72 0.21 -5.83
CA SER A 281 -2.78 1.46 -6.58
C SER A 281 -4.20 2.03 -6.53
N TYR A 282 -4.33 3.34 -6.71
CA TYR A 282 -5.64 4.02 -6.71
C TYR A 282 -6.62 3.35 -7.67
N ASP A 283 -6.17 3.08 -8.91
CA ASP A 283 -6.99 2.47 -9.96
C ASP A 283 -7.52 1.07 -9.58
N ASN A 284 -6.74 0.30 -8.83
CA ASN A 284 -7.14 -1.04 -8.37
C ASN A 284 -7.82 -1.03 -7.00
N GLY A 285 -7.57 -0.01 -6.19
CA GLY A 285 -7.97 0.05 -4.79
C GLY A 285 -9.32 0.70 -4.55
N ILE A 286 -9.60 1.84 -5.17
CA ILE A 286 -10.80 2.62 -4.84
C ILE A 286 -11.51 3.22 -6.06
N ASP A 287 -10.81 3.51 -7.16
CA ASP A 287 -11.41 4.15 -8.33
C ASP A 287 -12.31 3.23 -9.15
N SER A 288 -12.02 1.93 -9.21
CA SER A 288 -12.78 1.00 -10.04
C SER A 288 -13.94 0.34 -9.29
N ASP A 289 -15.03 0.05 -10.01
CA ASP A 289 -16.15 -0.77 -9.51
C ASP A 289 -15.71 -2.20 -9.14
N MET A 290 -14.50 -2.57 -9.56
CA MET A 290 -13.94 -3.89 -9.29
C MET A 290 -13.30 -3.99 -7.91
N SER A 291 -12.88 -2.88 -7.28
CA SER A 291 -12.06 -2.95 -6.06
C SER A 291 -12.80 -3.61 -4.89
N SER A 292 -13.97 -3.11 -4.51
CA SER A 292 -14.74 -3.72 -3.42
C SER A 292 -15.21 -5.13 -3.78
N LYS A 293 -15.70 -5.34 -5.00
CA LYS A 293 -16.14 -6.66 -5.48
C LYS A 293 -14.98 -7.65 -5.60
N THR A 294 -13.81 -7.20 -6.05
CA THR A 294 -12.61 -8.05 -6.11
C THR A 294 -12.16 -8.46 -4.72
N LEU A 295 -12.13 -7.54 -3.76
CA LEU A 295 -11.76 -7.85 -2.38
C LEU A 295 -12.80 -8.76 -1.69
N GLU A 296 -14.10 -8.52 -1.91
CA GLU A 296 -15.18 -9.39 -1.43
C GLU A 296 -15.08 -10.79 -2.04
N TYR A 297 -14.87 -10.85 -3.37
CA TYR A 297 -14.69 -12.12 -4.08
C TYR A 297 -13.45 -12.88 -3.63
N LEU A 298 -12.34 -12.19 -3.37
CA LEU A 298 -11.15 -12.82 -2.78
C LEU A 298 -11.44 -13.42 -1.41
N LEU A 299 -12.30 -12.77 -0.62
CA LEU A 299 -12.60 -13.23 0.73
C LEU A 299 -13.53 -14.44 0.74
N TYR A 300 -14.56 -14.45 -0.09
CA TYR A 300 -15.65 -15.42 -0.05
C TYR A 300 -15.83 -16.29 -1.31
N GLY A 301 -15.33 -15.90 -2.46
CA GLY A 301 -15.51 -16.57 -3.75
C GLY A 301 -16.70 -16.09 -4.56
#